data_b92fe4e628189fa088071feb99debd47
#
_entry.id   b92fe4e628189fa088071feb99debd47
#
_cell.length_a   1.000
_cell.length_b   1.000
_cell.length_c   1.000
_cell.angle_alpha   90.00
_cell.angle_beta   90.00
_cell.angle_gamma   90.00
#
_symmetry.space_group_name_H-M   'P 1'
#
loop_
_entity.id
_entity.type
_entity.pdbx_description
1 polymer ?
#
loop_
_entity_poly.entity_id
_entity_poly.type
_entity_poly.pdbx_seq_one_letter_code
_entity_poly.pdbx_strand_id
1 'polypeptide(L)'
;YQLDNAERGFSFMRKGNLDMRMDQQQGITAKDWINTASENEIANVIWRYGEESSSRKIASEIVKKRKIKLIGTTESLCDIIVDVKKNTFFKNKKHPATKTFQGIRIFINDELGELESFLENSLELLNPKGRLCIISFHSLEDRIVKRFFRDQSRIDPNLSRLPNVQDTSS
;
A
#
# COMPACT_ATOMS: atom_id res chain seq x y z
N TYR A 1 15.24 -7.28 -3.06
CA TYR A 1 15.48 -7.78 -4.44
C TYR A 1 14.49 -7.22 -5.45
N GLN A 2 13.17 -7.29 -5.19
CA GLN A 2 12.14 -6.79 -6.13
C GLN A 2 12.18 -5.26 -6.28
N LEU A 3 12.44 -4.52 -5.21
CA LEU A 3 12.51 -3.06 -5.22
C LEU A 3 13.76 -2.52 -5.94
N ASP A 4 14.81 -3.33 -6.04
CA ASP A 4 16.08 -2.93 -6.66
C ASP A 4 16.10 -3.14 -8.18
N ASN A 5 15.19 -3.96 -8.71
CA ASN A 5 15.11 -4.23 -10.14
C ASN A 5 14.26 -3.14 -10.84
N ALA A 6 14.92 -2.33 -11.68
CA ALA A 6 14.28 -1.23 -12.41
C ALA A 6 13.14 -1.70 -13.34
N GLU A 7 13.25 -2.89 -13.94
CA GLU A 7 12.25 -3.43 -14.87
C GLU A 7 10.92 -3.78 -14.20
N ARG A 8 10.93 -3.97 -12.87
CA ARG A 8 9.74 -4.28 -12.08
C ARG A 8 8.86 -3.05 -11.81
N GLY A 9 9.38 -1.84 -12.01
CA GLY A 9 8.62 -0.59 -11.89
C GLY A 9 8.26 -0.15 -10.46
N PHE A 10 8.86 -0.73 -9.43
CA PHE A 10 8.61 -0.34 -8.04
C PHE A 10 9.31 0.96 -7.63
N SER A 11 10.42 1.28 -8.28
CA SER A 11 11.26 2.42 -7.93
C SER A 11 11.14 3.55 -8.96
N PHE A 12 10.88 4.75 -8.50
CA PHE A 12 10.97 5.98 -9.31
C PHE A 12 12.40 6.52 -9.42
N MET A 13 13.36 5.96 -8.70
CA MET A 13 14.77 6.34 -8.76
C MET A 13 15.47 5.79 -9.99
N ARG A 14 14.90 4.78 -10.64
CA ARG A 14 15.43 4.15 -11.84
C ARG A 14 14.35 4.09 -12.90
N LYS A 15 14.72 4.40 -14.14
CA LYS A 15 13.82 4.28 -15.28
C LYS A 15 13.53 2.81 -15.57
N GLY A 16 12.27 2.45 -15.60
CA GLY A 16 11.80 1.11 -15.90
C GLY A 16 10.35 1.11 -16.37
N ASN A 17 9.87 -0.06 -16.80
CA ASN A 17 8.48 -0.25 -17.12
C ASN A 17 7.62 -0.02 -15.88
N LEU A 18 6.43 0.56 -16.06
CA LEU A 18 5.49 0.83 -14.97
C LEU A 18 4.63 -0.44 -14.72
N ASP A 19 5.26 -1.51 -14.21
CA ASP A 19 4.57 -2.79 -13.92
C ASP A 19 4.00 -2.80 -12.49
N MET A 20 4.84 -2.75 -11.47
CA MET A 20 4.55 -2.80 -10.03
C MET A 20 3.90 -4.09 -9.53
N ARG A 21 3.71 -5.14 -10.33
CA ARG A 21 3.16 -6.41 -9.85
C ARG A 21 4.24 -7.22 -9.11
N MET A 22 3.91 -7.80 -7.98
CA MET A 22 4.76 -8.77 -7.29
C MET A 22 4.76 -10.11 -8.02
N ASP A 23 3.58 -10.57 -8.45
CA ASP A 23 3.43 -11.69 -9.37
C ASP A 23 3.16 -11.17 -10.79
N GLN A 24 4.13 -11.35 -11.70
CA GLN A 24 4.01 -10.88 -13.09
C GLN A 24 3.10 -11.75 -13.97
N GLN A 25 2.69 -12.92 -13.48
CA GLN A 25 1.80 -13.81 -14.21
C GLN A 25 0.32 -13.46 -13.99
N GLN A 26 0.01 -12.65 -12.99
CA GLN A 26 -1.35 -12.32 -12.61
C GLN A 26 -1.58 -10.81 -12.52
N GLY A 27 -2.86 -10.44 -12.57
CA GLY A 27 -3.31 -9.07 -12.34
C GLY A 27 -2.99 -8.08 -13.46
N ILE A 28 -3.40 -6.85 -13.26
CA ILE A 28 -3.19 -5.71 -14.17
C ILE A 28 -1.89 -4.99 -13.81
N THR A 29 -1.12 -4.54 -14.81
CA THR A 29 0.05 -3.70 -14.56
C THR A 29 -0.36 -2.30 -14.11
N ALA A 30 0.51 -1.62 -13.35
CA ALA A 30 0.28 -0.22 -13.01
C ALA A 30 0.17 0.67 -14.26
N LYS A 31 0.89 0.34 -15.34
CA LYS A 31 0.76 0.99 -16.65
C LYS A 31 -0.65 0.88 -17.21
N ASP A 32 -1.19 -0.34 -17.28
CA ASP A 32 -2.51 -0.55 -17.86
C ASP A 32 -3.59 0.11 -17.02
N TRP A 33 -3.51 -0.08 -15.70
CA TRP A 33 -4.44 0.55 -14.77
C TRP A 33 -4.43 2.09 -14.87
N ILE A 34 -3.27 2.73 -14.81
CA ILE A 34 -3.19 4.21 -14.78
C ILE A 34 -3.64 4.85 -16.10
N ASN A 35 -3.55 4.11 -17.21
CA ASN A 35 -4.01 4.56 -18.52
C ASN A 35 -5.50 4.32 -18.78
N THR A 36 -6.17 3.46 -18.00
CA THR A 36 -7.59 3.11 -18.18
C THR A 36 -8.50 3.58 -17.07
N ALA A 37 -8.03 3.58 -15.81
CA ALA A 37 -8.82 3.96 -14.65
C ALA A 37 -9.39 5.39 -14.73
N SER A 38 -10.53 5.63 -14.11
CA SER A 38 -11.12 6.97 -14.03
C SER A 38 -10.29 7.91 -13.14
N GLU A 39 -10.44 9.22 -13.34
CA GLU A 39 -9.76 10.24 -12.51
C GLU A 39 -10.09 10.05 -11.02
N ASN A 40 -11.35 9.76 -10.71
CA ASN A 40 -11.79 9.52 -9.33
C ASN A 40 -11.17 8.27 -8.72
N GLU A 41 -11.07 7.19 -9.48
CA GLU A 41 -10.41 5.95 -9.05
C GLU A 41 -8.93 6.18 -8.73
N ILE A 42 -8.20 6.82 -9.64
CA ILE A 42 -6.79 7.17 -9.44
C ILE A 42 -6.63 8.04 -8.18
N ALA A 43 -7.47 9.07 -8.02
CA ALA A 43 -7.42 9.96 -6.86
C ALA A 43 -7.68 9.20 -5.55
N ASN A 44 -8.68 8.30 -5.54
CA ASN A 44 -9.04 7.51 -4.37
C ASN A 44 -7.94 6.53 -3.97
N VAL A 45 -7.33 5.83 -4.93
CA VAL A 45 -6.22 4.90 -4.68
C VAL A 45 -5.02 5.66 -4.08
N ILE A 46 -4.62 6.77 -4.70
CA ILE A 46 -3.50 7.59 -4.23
C ILE A 46 -3.79 8.19 -2.85
N TRP A 47 -5.01 8.61 -2.58
CA TRP A 47 -5.44 9.11 -1.28
C TRP A 47 -5.46 8.01 -0.22
N ARG A 48 -6.17 6.90 -0.50
CA ARG A 48 -6.43 5.84 0.48
C ARG A 48 -5.17 5.07 0.84
N TYR A 49 -4.39 4.68 -0.14
CA TYR A 49 -3.22 3.81 0.04
C TYR A 49 -1.89 4.56 0.08
N GLY A 50 -1.82 5.72 -0.56
CA GLY A 50 -0.64 6.58 -0.50
C GLY A 50 -0.66 7.62 0.61
N GLU A 51 -1.83 7.89 1.22
CA GLU A 51 -2.03 9.01 2.16
C GLU A 51 -1.52 10.34 1.57
N GLU A 52 -1.74 10.53 0.24
CA GLU A 52 -1.25 11.69 -0.52
C GLU A 52 -2.33 12.79 -0.61
N SER A 53 -2.10 13.91 0.04
CA SER A 53 -3.06 15.02 0.08
C SER A 53 -3.31 15.69 -1.28
N SER A 54 -2.35 15.61 -2.20
CA SER A 54 -2.47 16.15 -3.55
C SER A 54 -3.11 15.18 -4.55
N SER A 55 -3.71 14.08 -4.09
CA SER A 55 -4.20 12.96 -4.90
C SER A 55 -5.09 13.38 -6.07
N ARG A 56 -6.05 14.30 -5.85
CA ARG A 56 -6.94 14.82 -6.90
C ARG A 56 -6.20 15.58 -7.99
N LYS A 57 -5.22 16.43 -7.61
CA LYS A 57 -4.42 17.18 -8.57
C LYS A 57 -3.54 16.27 -9.39
N ILE A 58 -2.94 15.26 -8.75
CA ILE A 58 -2.11 14.25 -9.41
C ILE A 58 -2.96 13.43 -10.39
N ALA A 59 -4.13 12.94 -9.97
CA ALA A 59 -5.03 12.17 -10.83
C ALA A 59 -5.49 12.98 -12.06
N SER A 60 -5.89 14.22 -11.86
CA SER A 60 -6.29 15.12 -12.94
C SER A 60 -5.16 15.33 -13.97
N GLU A 61 -3.93 15.53 -13.49
CA GLU A 61 -2.79 15.73 -14.40
C GLU A 61 -2.39 14.43 -15.11
N ILE A 62 -2.47 13.27 -14.45
CA ILE A 62 -2.30 11.96 -15.08
C ILE A 62 -3.31 11.78 -16.23
N VAL A 63 -4.60 12.03 -15.99
CA VAL A 63 -5.64 11.88 -17.01
C VAL A 63 -5.45 12.85 -18.19
N LYS A 64 -4.99 14.06 -17.95
CA LYS A 64 -4.63 15.01 -19.03
C LYS A 64 -3.44 14.50 -19.86
N LYS A 65 -2.36 14.09 -19.20
CA LYS A 65 -1.12 13.68 -19.87
C LYS A 65 -1.29 12.38 -20.67
N ARG A 66 -2.02 11.38 -20.15
CA ARG A 66 -2.26 10.12 -20.86
C ARG A 66 -3.06 10.29 -22.16
N LYS A 67 -3.90 11.34 -22.28
CA LYS A 67 -4.60 11.68 -23.55
C LYS A 67 -3.66 12.11 -24.65
N ILE A 68 -2.48 12.63 -24.31
CA ILE A 68 -1.46 13.07 -25.27
C ILE A 68 -0.51 11.91 -25.59
N LYS A 69 -0.03 11.23 -24.54
CA LYS A 69 0.90 10.11 -24.64
C LYS A 69 0.69 9.17 -23.45
N LEU A 70 0.59 7.87 -23.74
CA LEU A 70 0.46 6.83 -22.69
C LEU A 70 1.63 6.91 -21.69
N ILE A 71 1.29 6.76 -20.42
CA ILE A 71 2.25 6.74 -19.31
C ILE A 71 2.74 5.30 -19.17
N GLY A 72 3.95 5.03 -19.65
CA GLY A 72 4.48 3.65 -19.72
C GLY A 72 5.69 3.37 -18.82
N THR A 73 6.31 4.42 -18.24
CA THR A 73 7.52 4.28 -17.43
C THR A 73 7.39 4.94 -16.07
N THR A 74 8.19 4.46 -15.13
CA THR A 74 8.30 5.06 -13.78
C THR A 74 8.72 6.53 -13.85
N GLU A 75 9.64 6.87 -14.76
CA GLU A 75 10.10 8.24 -15.01
C GLU A 75 8.93 9.15 -15.42
N SER A 76 8.13 8.75 -16.43
CA SER A 76 7.02 9.56 -16.94
C SER A 76 5.95 9.84 -15.86
N LEU A 77 5.66 8.85 -15.02
CA LEU A 77 4.76 9.04 -13.88
C LEU A 77 5.38 9.95 -12.81
N CYS A 78 6.66 9.74 -12.50
CA CYS A 78 7.39 10.56 -11.53
C CYS A 78 7.40 12.03 -11.93
N ASP A 79 7.68 12.34 -13.18
CA ASP A 79 7.72 13.73 -13.71
C ASP A 79 6.37 14.43 -13.53
N ILE A 80 5.26 13.76 -13.82
CA ILE A 80 3.91 14.30 -13.60
C ILE A 80 3.70 14.66 -12.12
N ILE A 81 4.10 13.77 -11.21
CA ILE A 81 3.93 13.99 -9.77
C ILE A 81 4.81 15.15 -9.29
N VAL A 82 6.05 15.20 -9.72
CA VAL A 82 6.99 16.27 -9.38
C VAL A 82 6.46 17.62 -9.87
N ASP A 83 5.95 17.68 -11.09
CA ASP A 83 5.37 18.91 -11.67
C ASP A 83 4.19 19.42 -10.83
N VAL A 84 3.28 18.54 -10.42
CA VAL A 84 2.14 18.90 -9.57
C VAL A 84 2.59 19.40 -8.19
N LYS A 85 3.69 18.86 -7.66
CA LYS A 85 4.16 19.12 -6.29
C LYS A 85 5.30 20.12 -6.19
N LYS A 86 5.70 20.79 -7.28
CA LYS A 86 6.83 21.75 -7.30
C LYS A 86 6.81 22.72 -6.13
N ASN A 87 5.67 23.30 -5.81
CA ASN A 87 5.54 24.33 -4.77
C ASN A 87 5.55 23.78 -3.34
N THR A 88 5.45 22.45 -3.16
CA THR A 88 5.43 21.81 -1.85
C THR A 88 6.69 20.97 -1.57
N PHE A 89 7.56 20.84 -2.56
CA PHE A 89 8.74 19.98 -2.50
C PHE A 89 9.75 20.42 -1.41
N PHE A 90 9.96 21.70 -1.25
CA PHE A 90 10.98 22.24 -0.31
C PHE A 90 10.66 22.03 1.18
N LYS A 91 9.45 21.58 1.52
CA LYS A 91 9.02 21.37 2.92
C LYS A 91 9.16 19.93 3.41
N ASN A 92 9.39 18.97 2.53
CA ASN A 92 9.33 17.55 2.88
C ASN A 92 10.68 16.85 2.71
N LYS A 93 11.07 16.02 3.70
CA LYS A 93 12.29 15.19 3.66
C LYS A 93 12.21 14.02 2.66
N LYS A 94 11.01 13.61 2.21
CA LYS A 94 10.79 12.48 1.30
C LYS A 94 10.53 12.97 -0.11
N HIS A 95 10.96 12.17 -1.10
CA HIS A 95 10.72 12.47 -2.51
C HIS A 95 9.20 12.62 -2.81
N PRO A 96 8.78 13.59 -3.65
CA PRO A 96 7.36 13.87 -3.92
C PRO A 96 6.55 12.66 -4.41
N ALA A 97 7.17 11.77 -5.19
CA ALA A 97 6.52 10.60 -5.77
C ALA A 97 6.32 9.45 -4.78
N THR A 98 7.02 9.44 -3.62
CA THR A 98 7.03 8.30 -2.68
C THR A 98 5.62 7.82 -2.33
N LYS A 99 4.75 8.73 -1.91
CA LYS A 99 3.39 8.39 -1.47
C LYS A 99 2.52 7.87 -2.61
N THR A 100 2.62 8.47 -3.79
CA THR A 100 1.85 8.05 -4.96
C THR A 100 2.28 6.67 -5.43
N PHE A 101 3.58 6.40 -5.52
CA PHE A 101 4.10 5.09 -5.90
C PHE A 101 3.72 4.02 -4.87
N GLN A 102 3.84 4.31 -3.57
CA GLN A 102 3.37 3.43 -2.51
C GLN A 102 1.88 3.08 -2.67
N GLY A 103 1.02 4.09 -2.89
CA GLY A 103 -0.42 3.87 -3.03
C GLY A 103 -0.78 3.01 -4.23
N ILE A 104 -0.15 3.24 -5.38
CA ILE A 104 -0.36 2.42 -6.58
C ILE A 104 0.13 0.98 -6.35
N ARG A 105 1.32 0.79 -5.75
CA ARG A 105 1.88 -0.52 -5.45
C ARG A 105 0.97 -1.34 -4.55
N ILE A 106 0.51 -0.75 -3.45
CA ILE A 106 -0.41 -1.39 -2.51
C ILE A 106 -1.70 -1.83 -3.23
N PHE A 107 -2.23 -0.99 -4.09
CA PHE A 107 -3.46 -1.28 -4.83
C PHE A 107 -3.26 -2.40 -5.86
N ILE A 108 -2.19 -2.34 -6.68
CA ILE A 108 -1.91 -3.31 -7.74
C ILE A 108 -1.70 -4.71 -7.17
N ASN A 109 -1.14 -4.83 -5.98
CA ASN A 109 -0.81 -6.11 -5.34
C ASN A 109 -1.80 -6.52 -4.24
N ASP A 110 -2.84 -5.73 -3.99
CA ASP A 110 -3.76 -5.93 -2.86
C ASP A 110 -3.04 -6.20 -1.52
N GLU A 111 -1.92 -5.49 -1.29
CA GLU A 111 -1.01 -5.77 -0.16
C GLU A 111 -1.72 -5.78 1.20
N LEU A 112 -2.75 -4.94 1.37
CA LEU A 112 -3.48 -4.88 2.64
C LEU A 112 -4.48 -6.03 2.80
N GLY A 113 -5.14 -6.46 1.71
CA GLY A 113 -6.01 -7.63 1.71
C GLY A 113 -5.23 -8.92 1.99
N GLU A 114 -4.07 -9.08 1.35
CA GLU A 114 -3.16 -10.19 1.59
C GLU A 114 -2.66 -10.22 3.06
N LEU A 115 -2.34 -9.03 3.63
CA LEU A 115 -1.96 -8.93 5.04
C LEU A 115 -3.10 -9.32 5.97
N GLU A 116 -4.33 -8.86 5.72
CA GLU A 116 -5.50 -9.21 6.52
C GLU A 116 -5.77 -10.72 6.44
N SER A 117 -5.75 -11.29 5.25
CA SER A 117 -5.91 -12.75 5.04
C SER A 117 -4.82 -13.56 5.76
N PHE A 118 -3.56 -13.13 5.67
CA PHE A 118 -2.45 -13.77 6.39
C PHE A 118 -2.68 -13.75 7.91
N LEU A 119 -3.09 -12.61 8.46
CA LEU A 119 -3.32 -12.46 9.89
C LEU A 119 -4.43 -13.39 10.38
N GLU A 120 -5.56 -13.45 9.67
CA GLU A 120 -6.69 -14.31 10.01
C GLU A 120 -6.30 -15.80 10.03
N ASN A 121 -5.58 -16.24 9.00
CA ASN A 121 -5.15 -17.64 8.89
C ASN A 121 -3.96 -17.99 9.83
N SER A 122 -3.18 -16.99 10.27
CA SER A 122 -1.98 -17.23 11.08
C SER A 122 -2.28 -17.88 12.44
N LEU A 123 -3.45 -17.59 13.01
CA LEU A 123 -3.83 -18.13 14.32
C LEU A 123 -4.03 -19.65 14.31
N GLU A 124 -4.55 -20.20 13.22
CA GLU A 124 -4.75 -21.64 13.05
C GLU A 124 -3.43 -22.41 12.90
N LEU A 125 -2.37 -21.71 12.46
CA LEU A 125 -1.05 -22.29 12.25
C LEU A 125 -0.16 -22.24 13.50
N LEU A 126 -0.56 -21.47 14.53
CA LEU A 126 0.22 -21.32 15.74
C LEU A 126 -0.06 -22.45 16.75
N ASN A 127 1.00 -23.13 17.18
CA ASN A 127 0.92 -24.01 18.32
C ASN A 127 0.66 -23.25 19.63
N PRO A 128 0.13 -23.89 20.68
CA PRO A 128 0.04 -23.29 22.02
C PRO A 128 1.41 -22.73 22.45
N LYS A 129 1.42 -21.48 22.90
CA LYS A 129 2.64 -20.68 23.22
C LYS A 129 3.47 -20.25 22.00
N GLY A 130 3.00 -20.45 20.77
CA GLY A 130 3.60 -19.93 19.54
C GLY A 130 3.65 -18.42 19.56
N ARG A 131 4.58 -17.82 18.78
CA ARG A 131 4.74 -16.39 18.67
C ARG A 131 4.61 -15.95 17.22
N LEU A 132 3.81 -14.93 16.97
CA LEU A 132 3.71 -14.24 15.69
C LEU A 132 4.46 -12.91 15.79
N CYS A 133 5.44 -12.70 14.89
CA CYS A 133 6.18 -11.46 14.78
C CYS A 133 5.98 -10.86 13.39
N ILE A 134 5.54 -9.61 13.32
CA ILE A 134 5.25 -8.91 12.06
C ILE A 134 6.00 -7.59 12.02
N ILE A 135 6.63 -7.31 10.89
CA ILE A 135 7.34 -6.05 10.63
C ILE A 135 6.51 -5.24 9.65
N SER A 136 6.05 -4.06 10.08
CA SER A 136 5.31 -3.11 9.26
C SER A 136 6.23 -2.01 8.76
N PHE A 137 6.13 -1.65 7.47
CA PHE A 137 6.96 -0.61 6.84
C PHE A 137 6.22 0.73 6.69
N HIS A 138 4.90 0.74 6.80
CA HIS A 138 4.09 1.96 6.71
C HIS A 138 2.85 1.92 7.64
N SER A 139 2.25 3.12 7.80
CA SER A 139 1.14 3.37 8.73
C SER A 139 -0.11 2.52 8.51
N LEU A 140 -0.41 2.14 7.27
CA LEU A 140 -1.59 1.34 6.95
C LEU A 140 -1.44 -0.10 7.43
N GLU A 141 -0.28 -0.74 7.16
CA GLU A 141 0.05 -2.07 7.70
C GLU A 141 0.03 -2.07 9.23
N ASP A 142 0.74 -1.12 9.85
CA ASP A 142 0.82 -0.99 11.31
C ASP A 142 -0.57 -0.89 11.94
N ARG A 143 -1.50 -0.16 11.31
CA ARG A 143 -2.88 -0.01 11.77
C ARG A 143 -3.66 -1.32 11.73
N ILE A 144 -3.50 -2.11 10.66
CA ILE A 144 -4.13 -3.42 10.50
C ILE A 144 -3.60 -4.39 11.55
N VAL A 145 -2.28 -4.50 11.68
CA VAL A 145 -1.61 -5.39 12.64
C VAL A 145 -2.00 -5.05 14.08
N LYS A 146 -1.96 -3.78 14.47
CA LYS A 146 -2.37 -3.34 15.80
C LYS A 146 -3.83 -3.62 16.10
N ARG A 147 -4.72 -3.41 15.13
CA ARG A 147 -6.14 -3.73 15.27
C ARG A 147 -6.31 -5.23 15.49
N PHE A 148 -5.69 -6.05 14.67
CA PHE A 148 -5.73 -7.50 14.78
C PHE A 148 -5.29 -7.97 16.18
N PHE A 149 -4.09 -7.61 16.64
CA PHE A 149 -3.60 -8.04 17.96
C PHE A 149 -4.49 -7.54 19.10
N ARG A 150 -4.97 -6.29 19.02
CA ARG A 150 -5.90 -5.76 20.02
C ARG A 150 -7.20 -6.55 20.08
N ASP A 151 -7.76 -6.91 18.93
CA ASP A 151 -9.05 -7.60 18.86
C ASP A 151 -8.91 -9.07 19.29
N GLN A 152 -7.79 -9.72 19.00
CA GLN A 152 -7.47 -11.07 19.48
C GLN A 152 -7.12 -11.13 20.98
N SER A 153 -6.59 -10.05 21.56
CA SER A 153 -6.26 -10.01 23.00
C SER A 153 -7.45 -9.63 23.90
N ARG A 154 -8.60 -9.27 23.32
CA ARG A 154 -9.80 -8.97 24.09
C ARG A 154 -10.39 -10.25 24.65
N ILE A 155 -10.41 -10.37 25.98
CA ILE A 155 -11.18 -11.40 26.68
C ILE A 155 -12.65 -11.10 26.41
N ASP A 156 -13.42 -12.13 25.99
CA ASP A 156 -14.87 -12.01 25.83
C ASP A 156 -15.47 -11.41 27.10
N PRO A 157 -16.21 -10.29 27.06
CA PRO A 157 -16.81 -9.67 28.24
C PRO A 157 -17.73 -10.63 29.02
N ASN A 158 -18.27 -11.65 28.36
CA ASN A 158 -19.08 -12.69 29.02
C ASN A 158 -18.23 -13.68 29.80
N LEU A 159 -17.01 -14.00 29.33
CA LEU A 159 -16.06 -14.85 30.05
C LEU A 159 -15.42 -14.13 31.24
N SER A 160 -15.18 -12.83 31.15
CA SER A 160 -14.63 -12.01 32.23
C SER A 160 -15.58 -11.85 33.44
N ARG A 161 -16.87 -12.17 33.27
CA ARG A 161 -17.89 -12.16 34.34
C ARG A 161 -18.05 -13.49 35.05
N LEU A 162 -17.38 -14.55 34.60
CA LEU A 162 -17.43 -15.86 35.27
C LEU A 162 -16.48 -15.84 36.45
N PRO A 163 -16.96 -16.15 37.69
CA PRO A 163 -16.09 -16.26 38.85
C PRO A 163 -15.22 -17.51 38.71
N ASN A 164 -13.96 -17.41 38.33
CA ASN A 164 -12.94 -18.45 38.19
C ASN A 164 -12.25 -18.56 36.81
N VAL A 165 -12.25 -17.57 35.99
CA VAL A 165 -11.26 -17.54 34.92
C VAL A 165 -9.94 -17.04 35.54
N GLN A 166 -9.20 -17.96 36.19
CA GLN A 166 -7.83 -17.69 36.60
C GLN A 166 -6.98 -17.57 35.34
N ASP A 167 -6.19 -16.50 35.28
CA ASP A 167 -5.16 -16.30 34.29
C ASP A 167 -4.29 -17.56 34.14
N THR A 168 -4.45 -18.26 33.04
CA THR A 168 -3.48 -19.29 32.62
C THR A 168 -2.39 -18.67 31.76
N SER A 169 -1.96 -17.44 32.09
CA SER A 169 -0.79 -16.79 31.52
C SER A 169 0.39 -16.99 32.46
N SER A 170 1.06 -18.13 32.26
CA SER A 170 2.42 -18.39 32.77
C SER A 170 3.29 -18.86 31.64
#